data_667f3781852b398f16508fc3580099fb
#
_entry.id   667f3781852b398f16508fc3580099fb
#
_cell.length_a   1.000
_cell.length_b   1.000
_cell.length_c   1.000
_cell.angle_alpha   90.00
_cell.angle_beta   90.00
_cell.angle_gamma   90.00
#
_symmetry.space_group_name_H-M   'P 1'
#
loop_
_entity.id
_entity.type
_entity.pdbx_description
1 polymer ?
#
loop_
_entity_poly.entity_id
_entity_poly.type
_entity_poly.pdbx_seq_one_letter_code
_entity_poly.pdbx_strand_id
1 'polypeptide(L)'
;MLVVGLALAAATDANADAASDGMARLIAIHGAAGPWAVAGYRMGEYALEKLGLKWQSFDLIVEHHSPAKVQYSCVADGAAAATGASLGKLNLVRVDADADHVVTIYRRKSTGQSVALRPTASFVKRFTSAAGDMDALGRQVMALPDAAIFEETK
;
A
#
# COMPACT_ATOMS: atom_id res chain seq x y z
N MET A 1 11.95 28.94 -26.57
CA MET A 1 11.29 28.79 -25.27
C MET A 1 10.10 27.82 -25.38
N LEU A 2 10.32 26.53 -25.72
CA LEU A 2 9.20 25.58 -26.00
C LEU A 2 9.58 24.12 -25.69
N VAL A 3 10.26 23.85 -24.56
CA VAL A 3 10.64 22.46 -24.19
C VAL A 3 10.06 22.04 -22.82
N VAL A 4 9.57 22.96 -22.01
CA VAL A 4 9.10 22.65 -20.64
C VAL A 4 7.67 22.04 -20.61
N GLY A 5 6.83 22.30 -21.60
CA GLY A 5 5.44 21.82 -21.62
C GLY A 5 5.28 20.32 -21.94
N LEU A 6 6.20 19.74 -22.74
CA LEU A 6 6.07 18.35 -23.21
C LEU A 6 6.48 17.33 -22.14
N ALA A 7 7.46 17.68 -21.29
CA ALA A 7 7.94 16.81 -20.21
C ALA A 7 6.91 16.66 -19.07
N LEU A 8 6.14 17.71 -18.80
CA LEU A 8 5.14 17.68 -17.73
C LEU A 8 3.89 16.83 -18.11
N ALA A 9 3.45 16.92 -19.37
CA ALA A 9 2.33 16.10 -19.87
C ALA A 9 2.68 14.62 -19.90
N ALA A 10 3.86 14.24 -20.38
CA ALA A 10 4.32 12.84 -20.41
C ALA A 10 4.46 12.23 -19.00
N ALA A 11 4.88 13.02 -18.00
CA ALA A 11 4.99 12.55 -16.61
C ALA A 11 3.62 12.35 -15.95
N THR A 12 2.62 13.16 -16.29
CA THR A 12 1.24 13.02 -15.78
C THR A 12 0.55 11.78 -16.36
N ASP A 13 0.73 11.49 -17.63
CA ASP A 13 0.15 10.33 -18.30
C ASP A 13 0.76 9.02 -17.76
N ALA A 14 2.09 8.95 -17.60
CA ALA A 14 2.79 7.79 -17.05
C ALA A 14 2.38 7.49 -15.59
N ASN A 15 2.14 8.51 -14.76
CA ASN A 15 1.65 8.34 -13.40
C ASN A 15 0.18 7.86 -13.36
N ALA A 16 -0.66 8.34 -14.26
CA ALA A 16 -2.05 7.89 -14.37
C ALA A 16 -2.12 6.42 -14.81
N ASP A 17 -1.30 6.00 -15.77
CA ASP A 17 -1.21 4.61 -16.23
C ASP A 17 -0.69 3.69 -15.12
N ALA A 18 0.35 4.07 -14.39
CA ALA A 18 0.90 3.30 -13.28
C ALA A 18 -0.12 3.12 -12.13
N ALA A 19 -0.88 4.16 -11.80
CA ALA A 19 -1.94 4.09 -10.80
C ALA A 19 -3.09 3.18 -11.27
N SER A 20 -3.46 3.23 -12.56
CA SER A 20 -4.45 2.34 -13.17
C SER A 20 -4.03 0.88 -13.09
N ASP A 21 -2.78 0.57 -13.44
CA ASP A 21 -2.21 -0.77 -13.36
C ASP A 21 -2.15 -1.28 -11.91
N GLY A 22 -1.84 -0.40 -10.97
CA GLY A 22 -1.82 -0.70 -9.55
C GLY A 22 -3.19 -1.08 -9.01
N MET A 23 -4.21 -0.31 -9.36
CA MET A 23 -5.60 -0.61 -9.00
C MET A 23 -6.07 -1.91 -9.63
N ALA A 24 -5.73 -2.19 -10.87
CA ALA A 24 -6.06 -3.45 -11.54
C ALA A 24 -5.43 -4.66 -10.84
N ARG A 25 -4.16 -4.58 -10.43
CA ARG A 25 -3.49 -5.63 -9.65
C ARG A 25 -4.16 -5.83 -8.29
N LEU A 26 -4.51 -4.74 -7.60
CA LEU A 26 -5.19 -4.81 -6.32
C LEU A 26 -6.54 -5.52 -6.44
N ILE A 27 -7.36 -5.15 -7.42
CA ILE A 27 -8.65 -5.78 -7.68
C ILE A 27 -8.49 -7.27 -8.03
N ALA A 28 -7.46 -7.63 -8.80
CA ALA A 28 -7.19 -9.01 -9.16
C ALA A 28 -6.84 -9.90 -7.94
N ILE A 29 -6.21 -9.32 -6.91
CA ILE A 29 -5.85 -10.03 -5.66
C ILE A 29 -7.00 -10.01 -4.67
N HIS A 30 -7.59 -8.83 -4.43
CA HIS A 30 -8.51 -8.59 -3.31
C HIS A 30 -10.00 -8.66 -3.71
N GLY A 31 -10.32 -8.60 -5.01
CA GLY A 31 -11.70 -8.60 -5.53
C GLY A 31 -12.33 -7.22 -5.62
N ALA A 32 -11.86 -6.23 -4.83
CA ALA A 32 -12.29 -4.84 -4.84
C ALA A 32 -11.17 -3.93 -4.35
N ALA A 33 -11.18 -2.65 -4.73
CA ALA A 33 -10.18 -1.68 -4.30
C ALA A 33 -10.71 -0.79 -3.17
N GLY A 34 -11.09 -1.39 -2.04
CA GLY A 34 -11.57 -0.65 -0.87
C GLY A 34 -10.47 0.19 -0.18
N PRO A 35 -10.86 1.14 0.71
CA PRO A 35 -9.95 2.09 1.34
C PRO A 35 -8.72 1.47 2.01
N TRP A 36 -8.92 0.40 2.78
CA TRP A 36 -7.84 -0.25 3.53
C TRP A 36 -6.88 -1.03 2.62
N ALA A 37 -7.41 -1.67 1.57
CA ALA A 37 -6.59 -2.34 0.58
C ALA A 37 -5.75 -1.33 -0.23
N VAL A 38 -6.34 -0.20 -0.61
CA VAL A 38 -5.60 0.90 -1.28
C VAL A 38 -4.57 1.53 -0.36
N ALA A 39 -4.85 1.69 0.94
CA ALA A 39 -3.85 2.15 1.90
C ALA A 39 -2.63 1.21 1.94
N GLY A 40 -2.86 -0.11 1.98
CA GLY A 40 -1.80 -1.12 1.90
C GLY A 40 -0.99 -1.05 0.62
N TYR A 41 -1.65 -0.78 -0.51
CA TYR A 41 -1.00 -0.58 -1.81
C TYR A 41 -0.06 0.64 -1.76
N ARG A 42 -0.54 1.80 -1.29
CA ARG A 42 0.26 3.01 -1.16
C ARG A 42 1.45 2.84 -0.21
N MET A 43 1.24 2.15 0.93
CA MET A 43 2.32 1.78 1.87
C MET A 43 3.38 0.91 1.17
N GLY A 44 2.97 -0.06 0.36
CA GLY A 44 3.87 -0.95 -0.35
C GLY A 44 4.73 -0.22 -1.38
N GLU A 45 4.15 0.69 -2.17
CA GLU A 45 4.89 1.53 -3.12
C GLU A 45 5.93 2.40 -2.41
N TYR A 46 5.51 3.10 -1.35
CA TYR A 46 6.40 3.91 -0.52
C TYR A 46 7.58 3.09 0.04
N ALA A 47 7.29 1.90 0.56
CA ALA A 47 8.31 1.03 1.13
C ALA A 47 9.31 0.53 0.08
N LEU A 48 8.86 0.15 -1.13
CA LEU A 48 9.76 -0.24 -2.22
C LEU A 48 10.72 0.90 -2.59
N GLU A 49 10.21 2.12 -2.71
CA GLU A 49 11.03 3.30 -2.98
C GLU A 49 12.07 3.53 -1.88
N LYS A 50 11.66 3.54 -0.62
CA LYS A 50 12.54 3.74 0.54
C LYS A 50 13.62 2.68 0.67
N LEU A 51 13.31 1.43 0.36
CA LEU A 51 14.25 0.31 0.43
C LEU A 51 15.08 0.12 -0.84
N GLY A 52 14.84 0.90 -1.88
CA GLY A 52 15.50 0.74 -3.17
C GLY A 52 15.24 -0.62 -3.82
N LEU A 53 14.04 -1.16 -3.64
CA LEU A 53 13.62 -2.44 -4.18
C LEU A 53 12.65 -2.25 -5.35
N LYS A 54 12.60 -3.24 -6.22
CA LYS A 54 11.65 -3.29 -7.34
C LYS A 54 10.50 -4.23 -7.02
N TRP A 55 9.40 -4.04 -7.71
CA TRP A 55 8.26 -4.95 -7.69
C TRP A 55 8.72 -6.41 -7.92
N GLN A 56 8.10 -7.35 -7.19
CA GLN A 56 8.42 -8.78 -7.16
C GLN A 56 9.81 -9.16 -6.61
N SER A 57 10.50 -8.24 -5.92
CA SER A 57 11.79 -8.56 -5.31
C SER A 57 11.69 -9.70 -4.30
N PHE A 58 12.53 -10.73 -4.46
CA PHE A 58 12.73 -11.78 -3.45
C PHE A 58 13.55 -11.31 -2.24
N ASP A 59 14.17 -10.11 -2.33
CA ASP A 59 14.93 -9.50 -1.24
C ASP A 59 14.03 -8.76 -0.22
N LEU A 60 12.70 -8.75 -0.45
CA LEU A 60 11.72 -8.13 0.43
C LEU A 60 11.07 -9.17 1.36
N ILE A 61 10.82 -8.78 2.62
CA ILE A 61 9.87 -9.42 3.54
C ILE A 61 8.83 -8.37 3.93
N VAL A 62 7.56 -8.77 4.00
CA VAL A 62 6.43 -7.97 4.45
C VAL A 62 5.75 -8.69 5.62
N GLU A 63 5.70 -8.04 6.78
CA GLU A 63 4.99 -8.51 7.97
C GLU A 63 3.87 -7.52 8.28
N HIS A 64 2.62 -7.98 8.17
CA HIS A 64 1.45 -7.15 8.48
C HIS A 64 0.85 -7.57 9.83
N HIS A 65 0.94 -6.71 10.81
CA HIS A 65 0.41 -6.90 12.15
C HIS A 65 -1.00 -6.30 12.21
N SER A 66 -2.01 -7.15 12.48
CA SER A 66 -3.41 -6.72 12.54
C SER A 66 -4.30 -7.73 13.25
N PRO A 67 -5.49 -7.32 13.72
CA PRO A 67 -6.52 -8.28 14.13
C PRO A 67 -6.94 -9.17 12.96
N ALA A 68 -7.45 -10.36 13.26
CA ALA A 68 -8.08 -11.27 12.30
C ALA A 68 -9.47 -10.74 11.87
N LYS A 69 -9.52 -9.52 11.36
CA LYS A 69 -10.72 -8.85 10.83
C LYS A 69 -10.42 -8.36 9.43
N VAL A 70 -11.28 -8.70 8.47
CA VAL A 70 -11.10 -8.42 7.03
C VAL A 70 -10.70 -6.98 6.77
N GLN A 71 -11.35 -6.02 7.41
CA GLN A 71 -11.04 -4.60 7.26
C GLN A 71 -9.55 -4.29 7.43
N TYR A 72 -8.92 -4.78 8.50
CA TYR A 72 -7.51 -4.51 8.78
C TYR A 72 -6.58 -5.37 7.91
N SER A 73 -6.93 -6.66 7.72
CA SER A 73 -6.11 -7.58 6.92
C SER A 73 -6.07 -7.25 5.43
N CYS A 74 -7.05 -6.49 4.91
CA CYS A 74 -7.01 -5.97 3.53
C CYS A 74 -5.74 -5.18 3.18
N VAL A 75 -5.09 -4.57 4.19
CA VAL A 75 -3.79 -3.90 4.01
C VAL A 75 -2.71 -4.86 3.48
N ALA A 76 -2.74 -6.13 3.92
CA ALA A 76 -1.78 -7.14 3.44
C ALA A 76 -1.95 -7.44 1.94
N ASP A 77 -3.20 -7.49 1.44
CA ASP A 77 -3.47 -7.70 0.01
C ASP A 77 -3.03 -6.48 -0.81
N GLY A 78 -3.23 -5.28 -0.27
CA GLY A 78 -2.70 -4.06 -0.85
C GLY A 78 -1.17 -4.07 -0.94
N ALA A 79 -0.51 -4.45 0.14
CA ALA A 79 0.95 -4.62 0.16
C ALA A 79 1.42 -5.68 -0.85
N ALA A 80 0.70 -6.80 -0.97
CA ALA A 80 0.98 -7.83 -1.97
C ALA A 80 0.88 -7.28 -3.41
N ALA A 81 -0.17 -6.53 -3.71
CA ALA A 81 -0.38 -5.93 -5.02
C ALA A 81 0.73 -4.94 -5.40
N ALA A 82 1.17 -4.10 -4.45
CA ALA A 82 2.22 -3.11 -4.66
C ALA A 82 3.61 -3.73 -4.78
N THR A 83 3.90 -4.74 -3.96
CA THR A 83 5.28 -5.26 -3.83
C THR A 83 5.51 -6.57 -4.58
N GLY A 84 4.45 -7.29 -4.92
CA GLY A 84 4.52 -8.66 -5.42
C GLY A 84 4.94 -9.68 -4.36
N ALA A 85 4.93 -9.32 -3.07
CA ALA A 85 5.11 -10.26 -1.98
C ALA A 85 3.92 -11.25 -1.92
N SER A 86 4.17 -12.48 -1.53
CA SER A 86 3.13 -13.51 -1.50
C SER A 86 3.47 -14.64 -0.52
N LEU A 87 2.44 -15.40 -0.13
CA LEU A 87 2.63 -16.60 0.68
C LEU A 87 3.54 -17.62 0.00
N GLY A 88 3.39 -17.82 -1.33
CA GLY A 88 4.20 -18.76 -2.09
C GLY A 88 5.68 -18.40 -2.17
N LYS A 89 6.03 -17.13 -2.02
CA LYS A 89 7.42 -16.66 -1.90
C LYS A 89 7.93 -16.67 -0.45
N LEU A 90 7.10 -17.05 0.53
CA LEU A 90 7.38 -17.00 1.96
C LEU A 90 7.89 -15.63 2.44
N ASN A 91 7.43 -14.57 1.80
CA ASN A 91 7.84 -13.21 2.08
C ASN A 91 6.67 -12.25 2.40
N LEU A 92 5.48 -12.81 2.64
CA LEU A 92 4.32 -12.10 3.15
C LEU A 92 3.71 -12.91 4.29
N VAL A 93 3.52 -12.28 5.44
CA VAL A 93 2.88 -12.90 6.60
C VAL A 93 1.97 -11.89 7.32
N ARG A 94 0.82 -12.39 7.83
CA ARG A 94 0.00 -11.67 8.79
C ARG A 94 0.29 -12.19 10.20
N VAL A 95 0.55 -11.26 11.10
CA VAL A 95 0.79 -11.53 12.52
C VAL A 95 -0.37 -11.00 13.32
N ASP A 96 -0.88 -11.76 14.29
CA ASP A 96 -1.96 -11.30 15.15
C ASP A 96 -1.51 -10.11 16.02
N ALA A 97 -2.31 -9.05 16.02
CA ALA A 97 -2.12 -7.87 16.84
C ALA A 97 -3.48 -7.20 17.11
N ASP A 98 -3.56 -6.37 18.12
CA ASP A 98 -4.74 -5.55 18.40
C ASP A 98 -4.94 -4.43 17.39
N ALA A 99 -6.15 -3.90 17.30
CA ALA A 99 -6.50 -2.83 16.37
C ALA A 99 -5.68 -1.53 16.56
N ASP A 100 -5.23 -1.27 17.79
CA ASP A 100 -4.38 -0.11 18.11
C ASP A 100 -2.91 -0.32 17.71
N HIS A 101 -2.55 -1.54 17.31
CA HIS A 101 -1.18 -1.92 16.94
C HIS A 101 -1.06 -2.34 15.47
N VAL A 102 -2.00 -1.89 14.63
CA VAL A 102 -1.92 -2.16 13.18
C VAL A 102 -0.69 -1.48 12.59
N VAL A 103 0.22 -2.29 12.05
CA VAL A 103 1.46 -1.83 11.41
C VAL A 103 1.89 -2.82 10.32
N THR A 104 2.45 -2.32 9.25
CA THR A 104 3.09 -3.15 8.21
C THR A 104 4.57 -2.86 8.19
N ILE A 105 5.39 -3.89 8.37
CA ILE A 105 6.85 -3.81 8.39
C ILE A 105 7.37 -4.38 7.07
N TYR A 106 8.11 -3.58 6.36
CA TYR A 106 8.81 -3.94 5.13
C TYR A 106 10.30 -4.02 5.43
N ARG A 107 10.95 -5.14 5.13
CA ARG A 107 12.36 -5.33 5.41
C ARG A 107 13.10 -5.85 4.18
N ARG A 108 14.23 -5.23 3.87
CA ARG A 108 15.18 -5.72 2.88
C ARG A 108 16.09 -6.78 3.52
N LYS A 109 16.02 -8.03 3.06
CA LYS A 109 16.76 -9.17 3.66
C LYS A 109 18.28 -8.99 3.60
N SER A 110 18.79 -8.54 2.46
CA SER A 110 20.24 -8.43 2.22
C SER A 110 20.93 -7.38 3.09
N THR A 111 20.21 -6.33 3.53
CA THR A 111 20.80 -5.24 4.32
C THR A 111 20.24 -5.14 5.74
N GLY A 112 19.11 -5.77 6.02
CA GLY A 112 18.38 -5.62 7.28
C GLY A 112 17.63 -4.28 7.41
N GLN A 113 17.73 -3.37 6.43
CA GLN A 113 17.01 -2.11 6.43
C GLN A 113 15.50 -2.37 6.46
N SER A 114 14.77 -1.63 7.27
CA SER A 114 13.32 -1.78 7.41
C SER A 114 12.60 -0.43 7.44
N VAL A 115 11.35 -0.45 7.02
CA VAL A 115 10.39 0.65 7.09
C VAL A 115 9.12 0.08 7.73
N ALA A 116 8.65 0.70 8.80
CA ALA A 116 7.42 0.31 9.48
C ALA A 116 6.38 1.42 9.31
N LEU A 117 5.23 1.09 8.75
CA LEU A 117 4.16 2.02 8.38
C LEU A 117 2.87 1.63 9.10
N ARG A 118 2.19 2.61 9.67
CA ARG A 118 0.85 2.43 10.25
C ARG A 118 -0.15 3.41 9.66
N PRO A 119 -1.44 3.06 9.57
CA PRO A 119 -2.49 4.00 9.20
C PRO A 119 -2.52 5.18 10.19
N THR A 120 -2.71 6.41 9.68
CA THR A 120 -2.90 7.57 10.56
C THR A 120 -4.21 7.47 11.34
N ALA A 121 -4.29 8.11 12.51
CA ALA A 121 -5.52 8.17 13.28
C ALA A 121 -6.69 8.81 12.49
N SER A 122 -6.40 9.78 11.62
CA SER A 122 -7.38 10.42 10.75
C SER A 122 -7.91 9.47 9.68
N PHE A 123 -7.04 8.65 9.08
CA PHE A 123 -7.43 7.61 8.14
C PHE A 123 -8.34 6.57 8.82
N VAL A 124 -7.91 6.05 9.96
CA VAL A 124 -8.67 5.07 10.75
C VAL A 124 -10.05 5.63 11.08
N LYS A 125 -10.14 6.83 11.63
CA LYS A 125 -11.42 7.49 11.97
C LYS A 125 -12.34 7.63 10.75
N ARG A 126 -11.78 8.00 9.60
CA ARG A 126 -12.55 8.26 8.38
C ARG A 126 -13.07 6.98 7.73
N PHE A 127 -12.25 5.91 7.67
CA PHE A 127 -12.52 4.75 6.83
C PHE A 127 -12.89 3.48 7.60
N THR A 128 -12.86 3.47 8.94
CA THR A 128 -13.27 2.28 9.73
C THR A 128 -14.74 1.97 9.57
N SER A 129 -15.59 2.98 9.51
CA SER A 129 -17.05 2.83 9.38
C SER A 129 -17.57 3.36 8.04
N ALA A 130 -16.69 3.51 7.05
CA ALA A 130 -17.11 3.98 5.74
C ALA A 130 -18.01 2.94 5.06
N ALA A 131 -19.12 3.41 4.53
CA ALA A 131 -20.12 2.59 3.83
C ALA A 131 -20.35 3.17 2.42
N GLY A 132 -20.81 2.32 1.49
CA GLY A 132 -21.11 2.70 0.12
C GLY A 132 -20.24 1.97 -0.90
N ASP A 133 -20.00 2.60 -2.04
CA ASP A 133 -19.17 2.04 -3.11
C ASP A 133 -17.70 1.99 -2.66
N MET A 134 -17.20 0.79 -2.39
CA MET A 134 -15.84 0.57 -1.90
C MET A 134 -14.79 1.02 -2.93
N ASP A 135 -15.02 0.80 -4.22
CA ASP A 135 -14.09 1.22 -5.26
C ASP A 135 -14.03 2.75 -5.39
N ALA A 136 -15.16 3.43 -5.23
CA ALA A 136 -15.19 4.90 -5.19
C ALA A 136 -14.43 5.45 -3.97
N LEU A 137 -14.60 4.83 -2.80
CA LEU A 137 -13.85 5.18 -1.59
C LEU A 137 -12.36 4.89 -1.75
N GLY A 138 -11.99 3.78 -2.37
CA GLY A 138 -10.60 3.45 -2.68
C GLY A 138 -9.93 4.45 -3.61
N ARG A 139 -10.64 4.91 -4.66
CA ARG A 139 -10.16 6.01 -5.53
C ARG A 139 -9.91 7.30 -4.76
N GLN A 140 -10.75 7.62 -3.75
CA GLN A 140 -10.48 8.75 -2.87
C GLN A 140 -9.17 8.58 -2.11
N VAL A 141 -8.92 7.39 -1.57
CA VAL A 141 -7.67 7.10 -0.86
C VAL A 141 -6.47 7.17 -1.81
N MET A 142 -6.60 6.66 -3.04
CA MET A 142 -5.53 6.74 -4.04
C MET A 142 -5.11 8.18 -4.35
N ALA A 143 -6.02 9.13 -4.27
CA ALA A 143 -5.78 10.55 -4.51
C ALA A 143 -5.26 11.34 -3.28
N LEU A 144 -5.24 10.72 -2.09
CA LEU A 144 -4.75 11.39 -0.88
C LEU A 144 -3.21 11.44 -0.86
N PRO A 145 -2.61 12.46 -0.22
CA PRO A 145 -1.18 12.44 0.09
C PRO A 145 -0.87 11.35 1.12
N ASP A 146 0.34 10.77 1.07
CA ASP A 146 0.76 9.69 1.97
C ASP A 146 0.55 10.02 3.45
N ALA A 147 0.89 11.23 3.86
CA ALA A 147 0.73 11.70 5.23
C ALA A 147 -0.74 11.72 5.74
N ALA A 148 -1.73 11.66 4.84
CA ALA A 148 -3.13 11.51 5.21
C ALA A 148 -3.56 10.04 5.35
N ILE A 149 -2.76 9.10 4.84
CA ILE A 149 -3.05 7.67 4.81
C ILE A 149 -2.27 6.94 5.91
N PHE A 150 -0.96 7.14 5.96
CA PHE A 150 -0.06 6.42 6.87
C PHE A 150 1.07 7.32 7.39
N GLU A 151 1.76 6.83 8.39
CA GLU A 151 2.97 7.45 8.96
C GLU A 151 4.03 6.37 9.25
N GLU A 152 5.31 6.75 9.19
CA GLU A 152 6.40 5.87 9.63
C GLU A 152 6.41 5.81 11.17
N THR A 153 6.57 4.59 11.69
CA THR A 153 6.81 4.36 13.12
C THR A 153 8.31 4.25 13.40
N LYS A 154 8.71 4.68 14.59
CA LYS A 154 10.10 4.52 15.04
C LYS A 154 10.32 3.13 15.62
#